data_79595e61cb4b17cd01739e9ebf950c55
#
_entry.id   79595e61cb4b17cd01739e9ebf950c55
#
_cell.length_a   1.000
_cell.length_b   1.000
_cell.length_c   1.000
_cell.angle_alpha   90.00
_cell.angle_beta   90.00
_cell.angle_gamma   90.00
#
_symmetry.space_group_name_H-M   'P 1'
#
loop_
_entity.id
_entity.type
_entity.pdbx_description
1 polymer ?
#
loop_
_entity_poly.entity_id
_entity_poly.type
_entity_poly.pdbx_seq_one_letter_code
_entity_poly.pdbx_strand_id
1 'polypeptide(L)'
;KAQMNIGKQGNAEKLEKTGSINLRFVKIKLSSESDEYLITNLPTKEISTEQLSQLYKMRWKIESAFDDMKNKLELENFTGSTPIIMEQDIYATGYLYNIMNDIIQDAEKERNDTDDKYTYKMQINRNVAVGVVKGDVIRLLLEKNAAKRKEIMENIIQEINKNILPVRTGRKFCRTKGQLASKYSNVRKRSY
;
A
#
# COMPACT_ATOMS: atom_id res chain seq x y z
N LYS A 1 16.56 -32.89 -4.95
CA LYS A 1 15.12 -33.05 -4.60
C LYS A 1 14.99 -32.73 -3.12
N ALA A 2 14.43 -31.60 -2.77
CA ALA A 2 14.12 -31.26 -1.38
C ALA A 2 12.68 -31.73 -1.09
N GLN A 3 12.54 -32.69 -0.20
CA GLN A 3 11.24 -33.06 0.37
C GLN A 3 10.92 -32.10 1.50
N MET A 4 9.87 -31.32 1.32
CA MET A 4 9.35 -30.43 2.36
C MET A 4 8.28 -31.18 3.14
N ASN A 5 8.55 -31.48 4.40
CA ASN A 5 7.54 -31.97 5.35
C ASN A 5 6.62 -30.80 5.71
N ILE A 6 5.45 -30.74 5.12
CA ILE A 6 4.38 -29.82 5.50
C ILE A 6 3.62 -30.43 6.66
N GLY A 7 3.57 -29.69 7.77
CA GLY A 7 2.94 -30.14 9.02
C GLY A 7 1.49 -30.60 8.82
N LYS A 8 1.16 -31.63 9.60
CA LYS A 8 -0.14 -32.32 9.65
C LYS A 8 -1.29 -31.35 9.96
N GLN A 9 -1.96 -30.82 8.91
CA GLN A 9 -3.39 -30.49 9.02
C GLN A 9 -3.93 -30.02 7.66
N GLY A 10 -4.84 -30.77 7.12
CA GLY A 10 -5.91 -30.31 6.22
C GLY A 10 -5.68 -30.34 4.70
N ASN A 11 -4.45 -30.38 4.19
CA ASN A 11 -4.19 -30.36 2.72
C ASN A 11 -3.29 -31.49 2.19
N ALA A 12 -2.99 -32.49 3.01
CA ALA A 12 -2.12 -33.62 2.61
C ALA A 12 -2.73 -34.46 1.47
N GLU A 13 -4.03 -34.69 1.49
CA GLU A 13 -4.72 -35.46 0.45
C GLU A 13 -4.68 -34.87 -0.97
N LYS A 14 -4.54 -33.54 -1.07
CA LYS A 14 -4.44 -32.82 -2.35
C LYS A 14 -3.03 -32.89 -2.94
N LEU A 15 -2.01 -33.05 -2.10
CA LEU A 15 -0.60 -33.13 -2.52
C LEU A 15 -0.21 -34.52 -3.01
N GLU A 16 -0.84 -35.58 -2.49
CA GLU A 16 -0.60 -36.96 -2.97
C GLU A 16 -1.06 -37.18 -4.41
N LYS A 17 -2.02 -36.38 -4.90
CA LYS A 17 -2.57 -36.48 -6.27
C LYS A 17 -1.81 -35.73 -7.35
N THR A 18 -0.92 -34.80 -6.97
CA THR A 18 -0.31 -33.83 -7.92
C THR A 18 1.14 -34.12 -8.32
N GLY A 19 1.77 -35.14 -7.77
CA GLY A 19 3.16 -35.48 -8.12
C GLY A 19 4.19 -34.48 -7.61
N SER A 20 5.34 -34.37 -8.26
CA SER A 20 6.45 -33.48 -7.88
C SER A 20 6.21 -32.05 -8.39
N ILE A 21 6.49 -31.06 -7.55
CA ILE A 21 6.55 -29.66 -7.95
C ILE A 21 8.01 -29.22 -8.16
N ASN A 22 8.27 -28.54 -9.28
CA ASN A 22 9.57 -27.94 -9.53
C ASN A 22 9.65 -26.57 -8.88
N LEU A 23 10.63 -26.38 -7.99
CA LEU A 23 10.88 -25.13 -7.33
C LEU A 23 12.23 -24.56 -7.74
N ARG A 24 12.25 -23.26 -7.98
CA ARG A 24 13.43 -22.47 -8.27
C ARG A 24 13.79 -21.66 -7.03
N PHE A 25 15.04 -21.76 -6.59
CA PHE A 25 15.61 -20.93 -5.54
C PHE A 25 16.38 -19.80 -6.19
N VAL A 26 16.10 -18.57 -5.79
CA VAL A 26 16.73 -17.37 -6.35
C VAL A 26 17.27 -16.51 -5.22
N LYS A 27 18.54 -16.15 -5.31
CA LYS A 27 19.20 -15.19 -4.43
C LYS A 27 19.09 -13.79 -5.05
N ILE A 28 18.49 -12.85 -4.34
CA ILE A 28 18.37 -11.45 -4.74
C ILE A 28 19.21 -10.59 -3.82
N LYS A 29 20.06 -9.77 -4.39
CA LYS A 29 20.84 -8.80 -3.64
C LYS A 29 20.00 -7.54 -3.41
N LEU A 30 19.65 -7.25 -2.17
CA LEU A 30 18.86 -6.06 -1.81
C LEU A 30 19.73 -4.85 -1.56
N SER A 31 20.91 -5.05 -0.94
CA SER A 31 21.89 -4.02 -0.65
C SER A 31 23.30 -4.63 -0.64
N SER A 32 24.32 -3.82 -0.38
CA SER A 32 25.71 -4.33 -0.20
C SER A 32 25.84 -5.36 0.92
N GLU A 33 24.96 -5.31 1.92
CA GLU A 33 25.05 -6.10 3.16
C GLU A 33 23.92 -7.12 3.34
N SER A 34 22.90 -7.16 2.46
CA SER A 34 21.74 -8.03 2.64
C SER A 34 21.35 -8.73 1.34
N ASP A 35 21.25 -10.05 1.45
CA ASP A 35 20.73 -10.93 0.43
C ASP A 35 19.34 -11.45 0.86
N GLU A 36 18.46 -11.63 -0.10
CA GLU A 36 17.16 -12.27 0.11
C GLU A 36 17.04 -13.51 -0.76
N TYR A 37 16.44 -14.55 -0.21
CA TYR A 37 16.27 -15.83 -0.89
C TYR A 37 14.78 -16.06 -1.18
N LEU A 38 14.46 -16.15 -2.45
CA LEU A 38 13.10 -16.42 -2.92
C LEU A 38 12.95 -17.86 -3.38
N ILE A 39 11.79 -18.41 -3.13
CA ILE A 39 11.36 -19.71 -3.68
C ILE A 39 10.16 -19.47 -4.57
N THR A 40 10.23 -19.94 -5.82
CA THR A 40 9.16 -19.75 -6.80
C THR A 40 9.01 -20.98 -7.67
N ASN A 41 7.83 -21.19 -8.22
CA ASN A 41 7.55 -22.19 -9.27
C ASN A 41 7.67 -21.60 -10.68
N LEU A 42 7.98 -20.31 -10.81
CA LEU A 42 8.13 -19.64 -12.11
C LEU A 42 9.42 -20.10 -12.79
N PRO A 43 9.34 -20.63 -14.03
CA PRO A 43 10.51 -21.14 -14.72
C PRO A 43 11.43 -20.01 -15.18
N THR A 44 12.73 -20.29 -15.22
CA THR A 44 13.76 -19.31 -15.63
C THR A 44 13.57 -18.83 -17.08
N LYS A 45 12.95 -19.65 -17.93
CA LYS A 45 12.69 -19.30 -19.33
C LYS A 45 11.63 -18.20 -19.48
N GLU A 46 10.71 -18.10 -18.53
CA GLU A 46 9.61 -17.12 -18.55
C GLU A 46 9.96 -15.84 -17.82
N ILE A 47 10.66 -15.96 -16.68
CA ILE A 47 11.02 -14.82 -15.83
C ILE A 47 12.49 -14.88 -15.44
N SER A 48 13.25 -13.86 -15.83
CA SER A 48 14.65 -13.71 -15.42
C SER A 48 14.77 -13.42 -13.91
N THR A 49 15.98 -13.51 -13.36
CA THR A 49 16.24 -13.17 -11.95
C THR A 49 15.98 -11.69 -11.67
N GLU A 50 16.33 -10.82 -12.61
CA GLU A 50 16.13 -9.37 -12.53
C GLU A 50 14.64 -9.02 -12.54
N GLN A 51 13.87 -9.62 -13.45
CA GLN A 51 12.42 -9.46 -13.49
C GLN A 51 11.74 -9.97 -12.22
N LEU A 52 12.19 -11.12 -11.70
CA LEU A 52 11.69 -11.66 -10.43
C LEU A 52 12.01 -10.72 -9.26
N SER A 53 13.20 -10.10 -9.26
CA SER A 53 13.55 -9.08 -8.26
C SER A 53 12.64 -7.86 -8.32
N GLN A 54 12.30 -7.39 -9.51
CA GLN A 54 11.36 -6.28 -9.70
C GLN A 54 9.96 -6.66 -9.24
N LEU A 55 9.48 -7.84 -9.62
CA LEU A 55 8.18 -8.36 -9.19
C LEU A 55 8.11 -8.48 -7.66
N TYR A 56 9.16 -8.99 -7.03
CA TYR A 56 9.22 -9.12 -5.58
C TYR A 56 9.20 -7.77 -4.86
N LYS A 57 9.89 -6.76 -5.40
CA LYS A 57 9.84 -5.40 -4.86
C LYS A 57 8.42 -4.80 -4.89
N MET A 58 7.60 -5.19 -5.86
CA MET A 58 6.19 -4.74 -5.92
C MET A 58 5.36 -5.29 -4.75
N ARG A 59 5.75 -6.42 -4.14
CA ARG A 59 5.08 -6.98 -2.94
C ARG A 59 5.04 -5.97 -1.78
N TRP A 60 6.10 -5.18 -1.61
CA TRP A 60 6.15 -4.16 -0.56
C TRP A 60 5.06 -3.10 -0.68
N LYS A 61 4.50 -2.91 -1.86
CA LYS A 61 3.36 -2.01 -2.05
C LYS A 61 2.12 -2.45 -1.27
N ILE A 62 1.92 -3.76 -1.10
CA ILE A 62 0.82 -4.30 -0.30
C ILE A 62 1.01 -3.97 1.18
N GLU A 63 2.22 -4.09 1.71
CA GLU A 63 2.51 -3.73 3.10
C GLU A 63 2.28 -2.24 3.34
N SER A 64 2.71 -1.39 2.41
CA SER A 64 2.44 0.05 2.44
C SER A 64 0.95 0.37 2.33
N ALA A 65 0.19 -0.39 1.52
CA ALA A 65 -1.24 -0.24 1.40
C ALA A 65 -1.96 -0.57 2.72
N PHE A 66 -1.57 -1.66 3.38
CA PHE A 66 -2.11 -1.99 4.70
C PHE A 66 -1.75 -0.95 5.75
N ASP A 67 -0.52 -0.43 5.73
CA ASP A 67 -0.10 0.66 6.64
C ASP A 67 -0.95 1.92 6.42
N ASP A 68 -1.19 2.32 5.18
CA ASP A 68 -2.05 3.45 4.84
C ASP A 68 -3.50 3.23 5.32
N MET A 69 -4.07 2.05 5.08
CA MET A 69 -5.42 1.73 5.52
C MET A 69 -5.54 1.68 7.05
N LYS A 70 -4.59 1.06 7.74
CA LYS A 70 -4.63 0.91 9.21
C LYS A 70 -4.35 2.23 9.92
N ASN A 71 -3.30 2.94 9.52
CA ASN A 71 -2.76 4.07 10.28
C ASN A 71 -3.27 5.42 9.78
N LYS A 72 -3.56 5.58 8.48
CA LYS A 72 -4.03 6.85 7.92
C LYS A 72 -5.54 6.87 7.71
N LEU A 73 -6.14 5.77 7.27
CA LEU A 73 -7.58 5.63 7.09
C LEU A 73 -8.29 5.01 8.31
N GLU A 74 -7.50 4.61 9.33
CA GLU A 74 -8.01 4.10 10.60
C GLU A 74 -8.95 2.90 10.43
N LEU A 75 -8.60 1.95 9.55
CA LEU A 75 -9.41 0.78 9.23
C LEU A 75 -9.89 -0.01 10.46
N GLU A 76 -9.05 -0.10 11.51
CA GLU A 76 -9.36 -0.85 12.73
C GLU A 76 -10.30 -0.12 13.70
N ASN A 77 -10.61 1.15 13.44
CA ASN A 77 -11.54 1.95 14.24
C ASN A 77 -12.97 1.81 13.66
N PHE A 78 -13.66 0.75 14.03
CA PHE A 78 -15.00 0.47 13.53
C PHE A 78 -16.06 1.40 14.16
N THR A 79 -17.04 1.79 13.37
CA THR A 79 -18.16 2.65 13.81
C THR A 79 -19.17 1.88 14.67
N GLY A 80 -19.18 0.56 14.58
CA GLY A 80 -20.02 -0.31 15.38
C GLY A 80 -19.42 -1.69 15.62
N SER A 81 -20.12 -2.52 16.40
CA SER A 81 -19.64 -3.83 16.84
C SER A 81 -20.33 -5.02 16.15
N THR A 82 -21.31 -4.77 15.26
CA THR A 82 -21.95 -5.85 14.53
C THR A 82 -21.14 -6.25 13.30
N PRO A 83 -21.12 -7.52 12.87
CA PRO A 83 -20.37 -7.97 11.70
C PRO A 83 -20.70 -7.15 10.43
N ILE A 84 -21.96 -6.81 10.21
CA ILE A 84 -22.39 -6.01 9.06
C ILE A 84 -21.76 -4.63 9.06
N ILE A 85 -21.72 -3.94 10.20
CA ILE A 85 -21.13 -2.60 10.30
C ILE A 85 -19.62 -2.67 10.07
N MET A 86 -18.96 -3.68 10.65
CA MET A 86 -17.53 -3.90 10.42
C MET A 86 -17.21 -4.15 8.95
N GLU A 87 -18.02 -4.97 8.27
CA GLU A 87 -17.87 -5.25 6.85
C GLU A 87 -18.08 -4.00 6.00
N GLN A 88 -19.08 -3.19 6.30
CA GLN A 88 -19.31 -1.90 5.64
C GLN A 88 -18.15 -0.94 5.82
N ASP A 89 -17.58 -0.84 7.02
CA ASP A 89 -16.40 -0.01 7.30
C ASP A 89 -15.16 -0.47 6.51
N ILE A 90 -14.97 -1.78 6.39
CA ILE A 90 -13.87 -2.36 5.60
C ILE A 90 -14.03 -1.99 4.12
N TYR A 91 -15.22 -2.19 3.54
CA TYR A 91 -15.48 -1.86 2.13
C TYR A 91 -15.38 -0.35 1.87
N ALA A 92 -15.93 0.47 2.76
CA ALA A 92 -15.85 1.93 2.64
C ALA A 92 -14.40 2.42 2.68
N THR A 93 -13.58 1.86 3.60
CA THR A 93 -12.16 2.20 3.70
C THR A 93 -11.38 1.75 2.46
N GLY A 94 -11.64 0.53 1.95
CA GLY A 94 -11.03 0.03 0.72
C GLY A 94 -11.40 0.88 -0.49
N TYR A 95 -12.65 1.29 -0.61
CA TYR A 95 -13.13 2.17 -1.67
C TYR A 95 -12.46 3.56 -1.60
N LEU A 96 -12.43 4.16 -0.42
CA LEU A 96 -11.75 5.44 -0.19
C LEU A 96 -10.25 5.35 -0.50
N TYR A 97 -9.60 4.25 -0.12
CA TYR A 97 -8.20 4.00 -0.43
C TYR A 97 -7.93 3.97 -1.94
N ASN A 98 -8.78 3.32 -2.72
CA ASN A 98 -8.64 3.26 -4.17
C ASN A 98 -8.81 4.65 -4.80
N ILE A 99 -9.87 5.38 -4.46
CA ILE A 99 -10.09 6.76 -4.95
C ILE A 99 -8.90 7.66 -4.59
N MET A 100 -8.43 7.59 -3.36
CA MET A 100 -7.27 8.36 -2.91
C MET A 100 -6.02 8.07 -3.75
N ASN A 101 -5.75 6.80 -4.05
CA ASN A 101 -4.59 6.43 -4.87
C ASN A 101 -4.73 6.92 -6.31
N ASP A 102 -5.90 6.87 -6.90
CA ASP A 102 -6.15 7.39 -8.25
C ASP A 102 -5.89 8.91 -8.29
N ILE A 103 -6.42 9.65 -7.33
CA ILE A 103 -6.20 11.11 -7.21
C ILE A 103 -4.71 11.42 -7.00
N ILE A 104 -4.02 10.67 -6.14
CA ILE A 104 -2.57 10.85 -5.92
C ILE A 104 -1.78 10.57 -7.20
N GLN A 105 -2.14 9.53 -7.96
CA GLN A 105 -1.47 9.24 -9.23
C GLN A 105 -1.64 10.39 -10.24
N ASP A 106 -2.83 10.96 -10.32
CA ASP A 106 -3.09 12.08 -11.21
C ASP A 106 -2.31 13.35 -10.77
N ALA A 107 -2.28 13.62 -9.46
CA ALA A 107 -1.45 14.68 -8.91
C ALA A 107 0.07 14.46 -9.17
N GLU A 108 0.56 13.21 -9.08
CA GLU A 108 1.96 12.88 -9.39
C GLU A 108 2.28 13.06 -10.89
N LYS A 109 1.37 12.71 -11.80
CA LYS A 109 1.55 12.94 -13.25
C LYS A 109 1.67 14.43 -13.56
N GLU A 110 0.74 15.23 -13.05
CA GLU A 110 0.75 16.69 -13.25
C GLU A 110 2.01 17.34 -12.68
N ARG A 111 2.52 16.84 -11.56
CA ARG A 111 3.72 17.36 -10.91
C ARG A 111 5.02 17.02 -11.64
N ASN A 112 5.15 15.83 -12.24
CA ASN A 112 6.37 15.37 -12.92
C ASN A 112 6.85 16.34 -13.99
N ASP A 113 5.95 17.16 -14.55
CA ASP A 113 6.28 18.21 -15.51
C ASP A 113 6.98 19.43 -14.89
N THR A 114 7.08 19.50 -13.54
CA THR A 114 7.63 20.65 -12.80
C THR A 114 8.80 20.30 -11.87
N ASP A 115 9.26 19.05 -11.83
CA ASP A 115 10.27 18.55 -10.87
C ASP A 115 11.68 19.12 -11.07
N ASP A 116 12.01 19.70 -12.22
CA ASP A 116 13.34 20.27 -12.54
C ASP A 116 13.75 21.44 -11.61
N LYS A 117 12.85 21.95 -10.80
CA LYS A 117 13.10 23.07 -9.88
C LYS A 117 13.72 22.64 -8.53
N TYR A 118 13.75 21.35 -8.21
CA TYR A 118 14.12 20.86 -6.89
C TYR A 118 15.46 20.10 -6.91
N THR A 119 16.29 20.33 -5.89
CA THR A 119 17.56 19.59 -5.70
C THR A 119 17.36 18.10 -5.42
N TYR A 120 16.21 17.72 -4.86
CA TYR A 120 15.86 16.35 -4.55
C TYR A 120 14.57 15.96 -5.29
N LYS A 121 14.48 14.68 -5.64
CA LYS A 121 13.20 14.14 -6.10
C LYS A 121 12.13 14.38 -5.03
N MET A 122 11.03 14.97 -5.42
CA MET A 122 9.91 15.23 -4.51
C MET A 122 8.87 14.11 -4.58
N GLN A 123 8.10 13.94 -3.52
CA GLN A 123 6.96 13.04 -3.45
C GLN A 123 5.79 13.73 -2.75
N ILE A 124 4.59 13.31 -3.04
CA ILE A 124 3.40 13.80 -2.37
C ILE A 124 3.42 13.41 -0.88
N ASN A 125 3.05 14.34 -0.02
CA ASN A 125 2.81 14.05 1.39
C ASN A 125 1.48 13.27 1.53
N ARG A 126 1.58 11.94 1.62
CA ARG A 126 0.39 11.07 1.69
C ARG A 126 -0.51 11.37 2.90
N ASN A 127 0.02 11.84 4.01
CA ASN A 127 -0.80 12.19 5.17
C ASN A 127 -1.70 13.40 4.88
N VAL A 128 -1.14 14.42 4.20
CA VAL A 128 -1.93 15.59 3.77
C VAL A 128 -2.93 15.18 2.69
N ALA A 129 -2.50 14.37 1.70
CA ALA A 129 -3.38 13.89 0.65
C ALA A 129 -4.60 13.13 1.21
N VAL A 130 -4.39 12.27 2.21
CA VAL A 130 -5.50 11.59 2.92
C VAL A 130 -6.47 12.60 3.53
N GLY A 131 -5.96 13.62 4.23
CA GLY A 131 -6.80 14.65 4.85
C GLY A 131 -7.62 15.44 3.83
N VAL A 132 -7.00 15.89 2.73
CA VAL A 132 -7.66 16.63 1.65
C VAL A 132 -8.74 15.76 0.99
N VAL A 133 -8.41 14.53 0.61
CA VAL A 133 -9.38 13.63 -0.03
C VAL A 133 -10.54 13.30 0.91
N LYS A 134 -10.28 12.97 2.18
CA LYS A 134 -11.35 12.72 3.16
C LYS A 134 -12.30 13.91 3.32
N GLY A 135 -11.79 15.14 3.23
CA GLY A 135 -12.60 16.35 3.33
C GLY A 135 -13.52 16.58 2.14
N ASP A 136 -13.06 16.30 0.93
CA ASP A 136 -13.76 16.70 -0.30
C ASP A 136 -14.35 15.55 -1.12
N VAL A 137 -14.00 14.28 -0.82
CA VAL A 137 -14.42 13.10 -1.62
C VAL A 137 -15.94 12.97 -1.70
N ILE A 138 -16.65 13.21 -0.61
CA ILE A 138 -18.13 13.11 -0.59
C ILE A 138 -18.73 14.19 -1.49
N ARG A 139 -18.22 15.42 -1.41
CA ARG A 139 -18.64 16.53 -2.26
C ARG A 139 -18.38 16.23 -3.74
N LEU A 140 -17.20 15.68 -4.03
CA LEU A 140 -16.81 15.25 -5.38
C LEU A 140 -17.76 14.17 -5.94
N LEU A 141 -18.08 13.16 -5.14
CA LEU A 141 -18.92 12.05 -5.56
C LEU A 141 -20.41 12.45 -5.73
N LEU A 142 -20.91 13.37 -4.92
CA LEU A 142 -22.30 13.80 -4.95
C LEU A 142 -22.56 14.93 -5.97
N GLU A 143 -21.52 15.60 -6.47
CA GLU A 143 -21.69 16.68 -7.45
C GLU A 143 -22.18 16.13 -8.80
N LYS A 144 -23.34 16.57 -9.23
CA LYS A 144 -23.98 16.13 -10.50
C LYS A 144 -23.49 16.92 -11.71
N ASN A 145 -23.06 18.17 -11.49
CA ASN A 145 -22.57 19.02 -12.56
C ASN A 145 -21.12 18.63 -12.92
N ALA A 146 -20.92 18.18 -14.15
CA ALA A 146 -19.60 17.73 -14.62
C ALA A 146 -18.52 18.82 -14.55
N ALA A 147 -18.85 20.08 -14.87
CA ALA A 147 -17.91 21.20 -14.80
C ALA A 147 -17.48 21.49 -13.35
N LYS A 148 -18.43 21.52 -12.41
CA LYS A 148 -18.15 21.70 -10.99
C LYS A 148 -17.38 20.52 -10.40
N ARG A 149 -17.70 19.29 -10.82
CA ARG A 149 -16.93 18.12 -10.40
C ARG A 149 -15.48 18.19 -10.83
N LYS A 150 -15.22 18.65 -12.06
CA LYS A 150 -13.88 18.88 -12.56
C LYS A 150 -13.15 19.95 -11.76
N GLU A 151 -13.79 21.06 -11.46
CA GLU A 151 -13.26 22.13 -10.61
C GLU A 151 -12.87 21.63 -9.21
N ILE A 152 -13.74 20.84 -8.57
CA ILE A 152 -13.45 20.23 -7.26
C ILE A 152 -12.21 19.32 -7.35
N MET A 153 -12.12 18.48 -8.39
CA MET A 153 -10.98 17.60 -8.59
C MET A 153 -9.68 18.38 -8.80
N GLU A 154 -9.70 19.41 -9.62
CA GLU A 154 -8.54 20.29 -9.85
C GLU A 154 -8.09 20.97 -8.56
N ASN A 155 -9.02 21.45 -7.73
CA ASN A 155 -8.71 22.03 -6.42
C ASN A 155 -8.07 21.02 -5.47
N ILE A 156 -8.57 19.78 -5.42
CA ILE A 156 -7.99 18.68 -4.63
C ILE A 156 -6.55 18.42 -5.08
N ILE A 157 -6.31 18.27 -6.38
CA ILE A 157 -4.98 18.01 -6.95
C ILE A 157 -4.02 19.14 -6.65
N GLN A 158 -4.46 20.39 -6.81
CA GLN A 158 -3.64 21.57 -6.50
C GLN A 158 -3.27 21.62 -5.01
N GLU A 159 -4.21 21.33 -4.10
CA GLU A 159 -3.94 21.34 -2.67
C GLU A 159 -2.96 20.23 -2.27
N ILE A 160 -3.09 19.03 -2.86
CA ILE A 160 -2.15 17.94 -2.67
C ILE A 160 -0.75 18.33 -3.18
N ASN A 161 -0.66 18.96 -4.36
CA ASN A 161 0.61 19.34 -4.98
C ASN A 161 1.33 20.50 -4.28
N LYS A 162 0.65 21.32 -3.47
CA LYS A 162 1.28 22.28 -2.58
C LYS A 162 2.06 21.63 -1.43
N ASN A 163 1.71 20.39 -1.07
CA ASN A 163 2.23 19.69 0.10
C ASN A 163 3.11 18.50 -0.30
N ILE A 164 4.32 18.78 -0.74
CA ILE A 164 5.29 17.79 -1.20
C ILE A 164 6.45 17.64 -0.20
N LEU A 165 7.10 16.47 -0.23
CA LEU A 165 8.22 16.13 0.64
C LEU A 165 9.42 15.66 -0.19
N PRO A 166 10.66 16.02 0.18
CA PRO A 166 11.85 15.52 -0.49
C PRO A 166 12.08 14.05 -0.18
N VAL A 167 12.35 13.25 -1.23
CA VAL A 167 12.80 11.86 -1.10
C VAL A 167 14.29 11.87 -0.76
N ARG A 168 14.62 11.62 0.50
CA ARG A 168 16.01 11.51 0.97
C ARG A 168 16.44 10.06 0.98
N THR A 169 17.19 9.63 -0.02
CA THR A 169 17.75 8.28 -0.10
C THR A 169 18.84 8.09 0.96
N GLY A 170 18.96 6.87 1.49
CA GLY A 170 20.02 6.50 2.44
C GLY A 170 19.76 6.88 3.91
N ARG A 171 18.61 7.44 4.25
CA ARG A 171 18.26 7.76 5.64
C ARG A 171 17.92 6.48 6.39
N LYS A 172 18.81 6.03 7.26
CA LYS A 172 18.57 4.89 8.17
C LYS A 172 18.16 5.45 9.53
N PHE A 173 16.97 5.06 10.01
CA PHE A 173 16.57 5.30 11.39
C PHE A 173 16.76 4.01 12.18
N CYS A 174 17.54 4.05 13.25
CA CYS A 174 17.56 2.95 14.21
C CYS A 174 16.14 2.80 14.77
N ARG A 175 15.57 1.60 14.63
CA ARG A 175 14.31 1.28 15.31
C ARG A 175 14.60 1.23 16.80
N THR A 176 14.37 2.31 17.53
CA THR A 176 14.23 2.24 18.97
C THR A 176 13.01 1.36 19.23
N LYS A 177 13.20 0.25 19.97
CA LYS A 177 12.08 -0.52 20.53
C LYS A 177 11.34 0.43 21.47
N GLY A 178 10.38 1.19 20.92
CA GLY A 178 9.48 2.01 21.71
C GLY A 178 8.78 1.11 22.72
N GLN A 179 8.54 1.61 23.92
CA GLN A 179 7.62 0.98 24.86
C GLN A 179 6.35 0.67 24.07
N LEU A 180 5.87 -0.59 24.18
CA LEU A 180 4.61 -1.01 23.60
C LEU A 180 3.55 0.01 24.03
N ALA A 181 3.17 0.90 23.13
CA ALA A 181 2.00 1.72 23.34
C ALA A 181 0.86 0.78 23.69
N SER A 182 0.14 1.10 24.75
CA SER A 182 -0.93 0.27 25.30
C SER A 182 -1.74 -0.34 24.14
N LYS A 183 -1.75 -1.67 24.05
CA LYS A 183 -2.47 -2.44 23.02
C LYS A 183 -4.00 -2.25 23.06
N TYR A 184 -4.50 -1.39 23.95
CA TYR A 184 -5.91 -1.29 24.30
C TYR A 184 -6.50 0.10 24.20
N SER A 185 -5.90 1.03 23.45
CA SER A 185 -6.66 2.23 23.10
C SER A 185 -7.67 1.86 22.01
N ASN A 186 -8.83 1.38 22.41
CA ASN A 186 -10.03 1.33 21.56
C ASN A 186 -10.46 2.77 21.26
N VAL A 187 -9.71 3.43 20.39
CA VAL A 187 -10.12 4.74 19.86
C VAL A 187 -11.17 4.43 18.78
N ARG A 188 -12.44 4.55 19.16
CA ARG A 188 -13.55 4.53 18.19
C ARG A 188 -13.36 5.70 17.23
N LYS A 189 -13.61 5.48 15.94
CA LYS A 189 -13.74 6.57 14.98
C LYS A 189 -14.70 7.61 15.56
N ARG A 190 -14.25 8.84 15.67
CA ARG A 190 -15.17 9.92 16.03
C ARG A 190 -16.11 10.07 14.84
N SER A 191 -17.41 9.86 15.08
CA SER A 191 -18.45 10.29 14.15
C SER A 191 -18.43 11.82 14.14
N TYR A 192 -18.14 12.39 13.00
CA TYR A 192 -18.28 13.81 12.74
C TYR A 192 -19.70 14.09 12.28
#